data_ac73f6a034877a661df50129d539775c
#
_entry.id   ac73f6a034877a661df50129d539775c
#
_cell.length_a   1.000
_cell.length_b   1.000
_cell.length_c   1.000
_cell.angle_alpha   90.00
_cell.angle_beta   90.00
_cell.angle_gamma   90.00
#
_symmetry.space_group_name_H-M   'P 1'
#
loop_
_entity.id
_entity.type
_entity.pdbx_description
1 polymer ?
#
loop_
_entity_poly.entity_id
_entity_poly.type
_entity_poly.pdbx_seq_one_letter_code
_entity_poly.pdbx_strand_id
1 'polypeptide(L)'
;MRAAIYARYSSDLQSETSIDDQVRLCRERAEHDGMTVTEVYSDYAISGGTLSNRPGMLALMDAAKQSKFDVVIAEALDRISRDQEDIAAIYKRLSHAEIKIVTLSEGEINELHVGLKGTMNALFLKDLAIKTKRGQRGRVEAGKIPGGNSYGYNIIRQLKDDGTVTTGEREINVEHAAIIKRIFEE
;
A
#
# COMPACT_ATOMS: atom_id res chain seq x y z
N MET A 1 -29.88 -9.10 4.51
CA MET A 1 -28.99 -8.36 3.60
C MET A 1 -27.83 -9.27 3.20
N ARG A 2 -27.51 -9.38 1.89
CA ARG A 2 -26.44 -10.24 1.39
C ARG A 2 -25.13 -9.46 1.41
N ALA A 3 -24.10 -10.03 1.98
CA ALA A 3 -22.79 -9.39 2.10
C ALA A 3 -21.72 -10.13 1.29
N ALA A 4 -20.86 -9.38 0.60
CA ALA A 4 -19.60 -9.84 0.07
C ALA A 4 -18.45 -9.32 0.96
N ILE A 5 -17.45 -10.15 1.22
CA ILE A 5 -16.24 -9.71 1.94
C ILE A 5 -15.12 -9.48 0.94
N TYR A 6 -14.36 -8.40 1.15
CA TYR A 6 -13.12 -8.15 0.42
C TYR A 6 -11.94 -8.02 1.37
N ALA A 7 -10.88 -8.79 1.11
CA ALA A 7 -9.65 -8.80 1.90
C ALA A 7 -8.41 -8.66 1.02
N ARG A 8 -7.37 -7.97 1.49
CA ARG A 8 -6.12 -7.77 0.74
C ARG A 8 -4.92 -7.51 1.63
N TYR A 9 -3.76 -8.02 1.23
CA TYR A 9 -2.47 -7.56 1.75
C TYR A 9 -1.51 -7.14 0.63
N SER A 10 -0.51 -6.30 0.97
CA SER A 10 0.29 -5.57 -0.03
C SER A 10 1.78 -5.91 -0.05
N SER A 11 2.28 -6.85 0.77
CA SER A 11 3.70 -7.18 0.80
C SER A 11 3.96 -8.64 1.16
N ASP A 12 5.03 -9.21 0.62
CA ASP A 12 5.51 -10.56 0.90
C ASP A 12 5.90 -10.80 2.38
N LEU A 13 5.93 -9.75 3.19
CA LEU A 13 6.18 -9.82 4.64
C LEU A 13 4.90 -10.05 5.47
N GLN A 14 3.72 -9.96 4.87
CA GLN A 14 2.45 -10.29 5.50
C GLN A 14 2.01 -11.67 5.01
N SER A 15 1.75 -12.58 5.93
CA SER A 15 1.38 -13.97 5.64
C SER A 15 -0.09 -14.11 5.18
N GLU A 16 -0.42 -15.25 4.59
CA GLU A 16 -1.81 -15.64 4.26
C GLU A 16 -2.75 -15.56 5.48
N THR A 17 -2.24 -15.79 6.70
CA THR A 17 -2.98 -15.60 7.95
C THR A 17 -3.56 -14.19 8.10
N SER A 18 -2.95 -13.17 7.47
CA SER A 18 -3.50 -11.80 7.48
C SER A 18 -4.82 -11.66 6.70
N ILE A 19 -5.05 -12.44 5.65
CA ILE A 19 -6.35 -12.45 4.93
C ILE A 19 -7.39 -13.22 5.72
N ASP A 20 -7.04 -14.36 6.26
CA ASP A 20 -7.95 -15.19 7.06
C ASP A 20 -8.46 -14.42 8.29
N ASP A 21 -7.58 -13.66 8.96
CA ASP A 21 -7.96 -12.79 10.06
C ASP A 21 -8.91 -11.66 9.63
N GLN A 22 -8.62 -10.99 8.51
CA GLN A 22 -9.51 -9.96 7.95
C GLN A 22 -10.89 -10.56 7.63
N VAL A 23 -10.93 -11.71 6.98
CA VAL A 23 -12.18 -12.40 6.61
C VAL A 23 -12.94 -12.82 7.88
N ARG A 24 -12.27 -13.36 8.90
CA ARG A 24 -12.88 -13.75 10.18
C ARG A 24 -13.54 -12.54 10.85
N LEU A 25 -12.83 -11.43 10.98
CA LEU A 25 -13.38 -10.22 11.60
C LEU A 25 -14.54 -9.63 10.79
N CYS A 26 -14.48 -9.66 9.46
CA CYS A 26 -15.57 -9.22 8.59
C CYS A 26 -16.79 -10.15 8.71
N ARG A 27 -16.61 -11.46 8.93
CA ARG A 27 -17.72 -12.41 9.18
C ARG A 27 -18.38 -12.15 10.53
N GLU A 28 -17.59 -11.92 11.59
CA GLU A 28 -18.11 -11.55 12.92
C GLU A 28 -18.95 -10.26 12.84
N ARG A 29 -18.48 -9.28 12.07
CA ARG A 29 -19.24 -8.05 11.84
C ARG A 29 -20.53 -8.30 11.04
N ALA A 30 -20.48 -9.11 10.00
CA ALA A 30 -21.67 -9.46 9.23
C ALA A 30 -22.72 -10.17 10.08
N GLU A 31 -22.30 -11.11 10.92
CA GLU A 31 -23.17 -11.82 11.85
C GLU A 31 -23.81 -10.88 12.87
N HIS A 32 -23.03 -10.01 13.49
CA HIS A 32 -23.51 -8.99 14.44
C HIS A 32 -24.58 -8.09 13.80
N ASP A 33 -24.39 -7.69 12.55
CA ASP A 33 -25.31 -6.80 11.83
C ASP A 33 -26.44 -7.57 11.10
N GLY A 34 -26.60 -8.88 11.33
CA GLY A 34 -27.66 -9.72 10.74
C GLY A 34 -27.55 -9.89 9.21
N MET A 35 -26.33 -9.87 8.67
CA MET A 35 -26.06 -10.02 7.25
C MET A 35 -25.63 -11.46 6.93
N THR A 36 -25.98 -11.95 5.73
CA THR A 36 -25.54 -13.26 5.24
C THR A 36 -24.36 -13.08 4.28
N VAL A 37 -23.21 -13.63 4.62
CA VAL A 37 -22.03 -13.60 3.74
C VAL A 37 -22.23 -14.59 2.60
N THR A 38 -22.30 -14.09 1.37
CA THR A 38 -22.50 -14.89 0.16
C THR A 38 -21.20 -15.31 -0.49
N GLU A 39 -20.19 -14.43 -0.48
CA GLU A 39 -18.93 -14.67 -1.18
C GLU A 39 -17.77 -13.89 -0.54
N VAL A 40 -16.55 -14.41 -0.71
CA VAL A 40 -15.32 -13.77 -0.24
C VAL A 40 -14.39 -13.57 -1.44
N TYR A 41 -13.93 -12.34 -1.62
CA TYR A 41 -12.97 -11.96 -2.65
C TYR A 41 -11.67 -11.54 -2.00
N SER A 42 -10.55 -11.95 -2.56
CA SER A 42 -9.23 -11.62 -2.00
C SER A 42 -8.18 -11.38 -3.07
N ASP A 43 -7.24 -10.49 -2.74
CA ASP A 43 -6.05 -10.23 -3.55
C ASP A 43 -4.79 -10.39 -2.71
N TYR A 44 -3.89 -11.29 -3.12
CA TYR A 44 -2.68 -11.69 -2.42
C TYR A 44 -1.46 -10.97 -2.98
N ALA A 45 -0.62 -10.42 -2.10
CA ALA A 45 0.69 -9.82 -2.42
C ALA A 45 0.65 -8.75 -3.54
N ILE A 46 -0.48 -8.09 -3.74
CA ILE A 46 -0.66 -7.08 -4.78
C ILE A 46 -0.65 -5.69 -4.12
N SER A 47 0.30 -4.84 -4.55
CA SER A 47 0.31 -3.44 -4.14
C SER A 47 -0.96 -2.74 -4.62
N GLY A 48 -1.56 -1.89 -3.77
CA GLY A 48 -2.83 -1.22 -4.06
C GLY A 48 -2.78 -0.16 -5.18
N GLY A 49 -1.75 -0.20 -6.06
CA GLY A 49 -1.46 0.87 -7.01
C GLY A 49 -2.17 0.80 -8.36
N THR A 50 -2.84 -0.32 -8.71
CA THR A 50 -3.58 -0.40 -10.00
C THR A 50 -4.67 -1.46 -9.92
N LEU A 51 -5.90 -1.10 -10.24
CA LEU A 51 -7.06 -2.00 -10.26
C LEU A 51 -6.90 -3.17 -11.24
N SER A 52 -6.20 -2.96 -12.37
CA SER A 52 -5.99 -3.97 -13.42
C SER A 52 -5.27 -5.24 -12.95
N ASN A 53 -4.48 -5.15 -11.89
CA ASN A 53 -3.70 -6.27 -11.35
C ASN A 53 -4.38 -6.94 -10.14
N ARG A 54 -5.68 -6.69 -9.91
CA ARG A 54 -6.42 -7.17 -8.74
C ARG A 54 -7.60 -8.05 -9.15
N PRO A 55 -7.36 -9.33 -9.45
CA PRO A 55 -8.39 -10.26 -9.94
C PRO A 55 -9.56 -10.42 -8.96
N GLY A 56 -9.30 -10.41 -7.65
CA GLY A 56 -10.36 -10.46 -6.63
C GLY A 56 -11.25 -9.23 -6.65
N MET A 57 -10.70 -8.03 -6.78
CA MET A 57 -11.47 -6.80 -6.91
C MET A 57 -12.26 -6.77 -8.22
N LEU A 58 -11.67 -7.21 -9.33
CA LEU A 58 -12.36 -7.27 -10.61
C LEU A 58 -13.54 -8.23 -10.56
N ALA A 59 -13.37 -9.42 -9.96
CA ALA A 59 -14.45 -10.39 -9.75
C ALA A 59 -15.57 -9.84 -8.86
N LEU A 60 -15.21 -9.13 -7.76
CA LEU A 60 -16.18 -8.44 -6.92
C LEU A 60 -16.99 -7.41 -7.71
N MET A 61 -16.33 -6.59 -8.53
CA MET A 61 -17.01 -5.57 -9.34
C MET A 61 -17.95 -6.18 -10.41
N ASP A 62 -17.59 -7.33 -10.97
CA ASP A 62 -18.44 -8.03 -11.92
C ASP A 62 -19.63 -8.71 -11.23
N ALA A 63 -19.45 -9.26 -10.02
CA ALA A 63 -20.54 -9.78 -9.20
C ALA A 63 -21.50 -8.66 -8.74
N ALA A 64 -20.96 -7.46 -8.47
CA ALA A 64 -21.77 -6.28 -8.14
C ALA A 64 -22.72 -5.89 -9.29
N LYS A 65 -22.24 -5.91 -10.54
CA LYS A 65 -23.08 -5.67 -11.72
C LYS A 65 -24.22 -6.69 -11.85
N GLN A 66 -24.04 -7.89 -11.34
CA GLN A 66 -25.02 -8.98 -11.34
C GLN A 66 -25.93 -8.96 -10.09
N SER A 67 -25.81 -7.95 -9.23
CA SER A 67 -26.58 -7.80 -7.99
C SER A 67 -26.53 -9.04 -7.08
N LYS A 68 -25.35 -9.68 -6.97
CA LYS A 68 -25.16 -10.88 -6.15
C LYS A 68 -25.17 -10.61 -4.66
N PHE A 69 -24.89 -9.38 -4.24
CA PHE A 69 -24.86 -8.92 -2.86
C PHE A 69 -25.33 -7.47 -2.75
N ASP A 70 -25.65 -7.05 -1.55
CA ASP A 70 -26.21 -5.73 -1.25
C ASP A 70 -25.21 -4.84 -0.52
N VAL A 71 -24.15 -5.46 0.07
CA VAL A 71 -23.11 -4.76 0.82
C VAL A 71 -21.74 -5.41 0.61
N VAL A 72 -20.70 -4.60 0.55
CA VAL A 72 -19.29 -5.03 0.60
C VAL A 72 -18.73 -4.71 1.98
N ILE A 73 -18.14 -5.70 2.66
CA ILE A 73 -17.48 -5.54 3.95
C ILE A 73 -15.97 -5.70 3.77
N ALA A 74 -15.19 -4.78 4.35
CA ALA A 74 -13.73 -4.85 4.39
C ALA A 74 -13.22 -4.40 5.78
N GLU A 75 -11.98 -4.74 6.14
CA GLU A 75 -11.37 -4.33 7.40
C GLU A 75 -11.27 -2.80 7.50
N ALA A 76 -10.77 -2.16 6.44
CA ALA A 76 -10.63 -0.72 6.35
C ALA A 76 -10.67 -0.28 4.88
N LEU A 77 -10.88 1.01 4.64
CA LEU A 77 -10.98 1.56 3.29
C LEU A 77 -9.66 1.39 2.48
N ASP A 78 -8.49 1.36 3.15
CA ASP A 78 -7.20 1.11 2.50
C ASP A 78 -7.00 -0.34 2.05
N ARG A 79 -7.82 -1.29 2.49
CA ARG A 79 -7.90 -2.64 1.91
C ARG A 79 -8.57 -2.60 0.55
N ILE A 80 -9.57 -1.75 0.38
CA ILE A 80 -10.24 -1.53 -0.90
C ILE A 80 -9.27 -0.87 -1.89
N SER A 81 -8.71 0.28 -1.56
CA SER A 81 -7.57 0.87 -2.28
C SER A 81 -6.81 1.87 -1.40
N ARG A 82 -5.55 2.12 -1.74
CA ARG A 82 -4.75 3.23 -1.18
C ARG A 82 -4.75 4.45 -2.10
N ASP A 83 -5.14 4.26 -3.35
CA ASP A 83 -5.27 5.31 -4.33
C ASP A 83 -6.64 5.99 -4.23
N GLN A 84 -6.65 7.32 -4.27
CA GLN A 84 -7.86 8.12 -4.12
C GLN A 84 -8.80 7.98 -5.32
N GLU A 85 -8.23 7.93 -6.53
CA GLU A 85 -9.02 7.81 -7.76
C GLU A 85 -9.72 6.46 -7.80
N ASP A 86 -9.01 5.39 -7.45
CA ASP A 86 -9.55 4.05 -7.36
C ASP A 86 -10.69 3.96 -6.33
N ILE A 87 -10.48 4.49 -5.11
CA ILE A 87 -11.52 4.51 -4.07
C ILE A 87 -12.77 5.22 -4.57
N ALA A 88 -12.62 6.41 -5.15
CA ALA A 88 -13.73 7.18 -5.67
C ALA A 88 -14.44 6.46 -6.82
N ALA A 89 -13.70 5.82 -7.73
CA ALA A 89 -14.25 5.05 -8.83
C ALA A 89 -15.02 3.81 -8.36
N ILE A 90 -14.45 3.04 -7.40
CA ILE A 90 -15.10 1.86 -6.81
C ILE A 90 -16.36 2.30 -6.07
N TYR A 91 -16.28 3.30 -5.19
CA TYR A 91 -17.41 3.83 -4.45
C TYR A 91 -18.54 4.26 -5.39
N LYS A 92 -18.25 5.04 -6.42
CA LYS A 92 -19.24 5.52 -7.39
C LYS A 92 -19.94 4.36 -8.12
N ARG A 93 -19.18 3.33 -8.53
CA ARG A 93 -19.73 2.16 -9.22
C ARG A 93 -20.62 1.32 -8.31
N LEU A 94 -20.19 1.06 -7.06
CA LEU A 94 -20.99 0.32 -6.09
C LEU A 94 -22.23 1.08 -5.67
N SER A 95 -22.13 2.39 -5.43
CA SER A 95 -23.28 3.26 -5.13
C SER A 95 -24.30 3.29 -6.29
N HIS A 96 -23.82 3.31 -7.54
CA HIS A 96 -24.72 3.23 -8.71
C HIS A 96 -25.45 1.89 -8.80
N ALA A 97 -24.86 0.81 -8.30
CA ALA A 97 -25.48 -0.50 -8.18
C ALA A 97 -26.29 -0.68 -6.87
N GLU A 98 -26.52 0.42 -6.11
CA GLU A 98 -27.19 0.42 -4.80
C GLU A 98 -26.51 -0.48 -3.74
N ILE A 99 -25.20 -0.74 -3.90
CA ILE A 99 -24.39 -1.56 -2.99
C ILE A 99 -23.66 -0.65 -2.02
N LYS A 100 -23.84 -0.90 -0.72
CA LYS A 100 -23.15 -0.18 0.35
C LYS A 100 -21.75 -0.73 0.56
N ILE A 101 -20.86 0.13 1.05
CA ILE A 101 -19.54 -0.26 1.55
C ILE A 101 -19.55 -0.07 3.06
N VAL A 102 -19.17 -1.10 3.80
CA VAL A 102 -19.00 -1.07 5.25
C VAL A 102 -17.59 -1.52 5.59
N THR A 103 -16.91 -0.77 6.44
CA THR A 103 -15.61 -1.18 6.96
C THR A 103 -15.67 -1.35 8.47
N LEU A 104 -14.75 -2.14 9.03
CA LEU A 104 -14.66 -2.32 10.47
C LEU A 104 -14.13 -1.06 11.15
N SER A 105 -13.21 -0.34 10.48
CA SER A 105 -12.54 0.83 11.02
C SER A 105 -13.38 2.10 10.93
N GLU A 106 -14.10 2.32 9.81
CA GLU A 106 -14.80 3.57 9.53
C GLU A 106 -16.33 3.45 9.58
N GLY A 107 -16.88 2.22 9.61
CA GLY A 107 -18.31 1.97 9.51
C GLY A 107 -18.84 2.05 8.07
N GLU A 108 -20.09 2.51 7.89
CA GLU A 108 -20.67 2.73 6.54
C GLU A 108 -19.98 3.88 5.83
N ILE A 109 -19.43 3.61 4.66
CA ILE A 109 -18.67 4.58 3.87
C ILE A 109 -19.62 5.46 3.06
N ASN A 110 -19.36 6.76 3.09
CA ASN A 110 -20.07 7.76 2.31
C ASN A 110 -19.08 8.67 1.55
N GLU A 111 -19.60 9.59 0.75
CA GLU A 111 -18.79 10.52 -0.06
C GLU A 111 -17.80 11.35 0.77
N LEU A 112 -18.18 11.73 2.00
CA LEU A 112 -17.29 12.49 2.88
C LEU A 112 -16.09 11.66 3.31
N HIS A 113 -16.27 10.36 3.63
CA HIS A 113 -15.18 9.45 3.96
C HIS A 113 -14.21 9.29 2.79
N VAL A 114 -14.75 9.13 1.57
CA VAL A 114 -13.94 9.00 0.35
C VAL A 114 -13.10 10.27 0.10
N GLY A 115 -13.72 11.44 0.18
CA GLY A 115 -13.05 12.73 -0.05
C GLY A 115 -12.01 13.05 1.03
N LEU A 116 -12.35 12.87 2.29
CA LEU A 116 -11.48 13.19 3.42
C LEU A 116 -10.25 12.26 3.47
N LYS A 117 -10.45 10.95 3.32
CA LYS A 117 -9.35 9.97 3.37
C LYS A 117 -8.37 10.18 2.22
N GLY A 118 -8.86 10.48 1.01
CA GLY A 118 -8.00 10.81 -0.12
C GLY A 118 -7.15 12.06 0.13
N THR A 119 -7.76 13.12 0.64
CA THR A 119 -7.04 14.36 0.98
C THR A 119 -5.99 14.13 2.08
N MET A 120 -6.33 13.38 3.13
CA MET A 120 -5.40 13.06 4.22
C MET A 120 -4.24 12.21 3.73
N ASN A 121 -4.48 11.21 2.88
CA ASN A 121 -3.41 10.40 2.30
C ASN A 121 -2.46 11.25 1.43
N ALA A 122 -2.98 12.15 0.61
CA ALA A 122 -2.18 13.06 -0.20
C ALA A 122 -1.30 13.98 0.67
N LEU A 123 -1.85 14.53 1.75
CA LEU A 123 -1.10 15.34 2.72
C LEU A 123 -0.02 14.51 3.42
N PHE A 124 -0.34 13.31 3.87
CA PHE A 124 0.62 12.41 4.51
C PHE A 124 1.79 12.07 3.58
N LEU A 125 1.53 11.73 2.31
CA LEU A 125 2.58 11.44 1.32
C LEU A 125 3.45 12.67 1.05
N LYS A 126 2.85 13.86 0.98
CA LYS A 126 3.59 15.12 0.83
C LYS A 126 4.52 15.38 2.02
N ASP A 127 4.02 15.21 3.23
CA ASP A 127 4.81 15.36 4.46
C ASP A 127 5.96 14.33 4.53
N LEU A 128 5.67 13.06 4.18
CA LEU A 128 6.67 12.02 4.10
C LEU A 128 7.78 12.35 3.09
N ALA A 129 7.41 12.84 1.91
CA ALA A 129 8.36 13.25 0.89
C ALA A 129 9.26 14.40 1.38
N ILE A 130 8.69 15.39 2.07
CA ILE A 130 9.46 16.51 2.67
C ILE A 130 10.43 15.99 3.73
N LYS A 131 9.97 15.13 4.64
CA LYS A 131 10.80 14.54 5.70
C LYS A 131 11.93 13.68 5.12
N THR A 132 11.62 12.87 4.11
CA THR A 132 12.60 12.02 3.40
C THR A 132 13.67 12.88 2.72
N LYS A 133 13.26 13.90 1.97
CA LYS A 133 14.17 14.83 1.29
C LYS A 133 15.06 15.56 2.28
N ARG A 134 14.51 16.01 3.41
CA ARG A 134 15.29 16.64 4.49
C ARG A 134 16.30 15.67 5.09
N GLY A 135 15.92 14.42 5.36
CA GLY A 135 16.82 13.38 5.86
C GLY A 135 17.93 13.05 4.87
N GLN A 136 17.61 12.93 3.58
CA GLN A 136 18.60 12.73 2.52
C GLN A 136 19.58 13.89 2.44
N ARG A 137 19.09 15.13 2.49
CA ARG A 137 19.94 16.33 2.49
C ARG A 137 20.90 16.35 3.68
N GLY A 138 20.42 16.08 4.89
CA GLY A 138 21.28 16.01 6.08
C GLY A 138 22.37 14.93 5.97
N ARG A 139 22.07 13.80 5.32
CA ARG A 139 23.09 12.77 5.04
C ARG A 139 24.15 13.28 4.06
N VAL A 140 23.77 13.96 2.99
CA VAL A 140 24.70 14.56 2.02
C VAL A 140 25.57 15.62 2.67
N GLU A 141 24.99 16.50 3.48
CA GLU A 141 25.72 17.53 4.24
C GLU A 141 26.71 16.92 5.24
N ALA A 142 26.40 15.73 5.78
CA ALA A 142 27.31 14.94 6.62
C ALA A 142 28.32 14.08 5.82
N GLY A 143 28.43 14.26 4.49
CA GLY A 143 29.32 13.49 3.63
C GLY A 143 28.88 12.03 3.39
N LYS A 144 27.65 11.66 3.73
CA LYS A 144 27.14 10.28 3.62
C LYS A 144 26.24 10.10 2.40
N ILE A 145 26.12 8.85 1.93
CA ILE A 145 25.22 8.50 0.84
C ILE A 145 23.74 8.62 1.31
N PRO A 146 22.90 9.33 0.59
CA PRO A 146 21.48 9.46 0.96
C PRO A 146 20.60 8.27 0.53
N GLY A 147 21.09 7.37 -0.32
CA GLY A 147 20.35 6.27 -0.91
C GLY A 147 21.21 5.04 -1.20
N GLY A 148 20.88 4.29 -2.26
CA GLY A 148 21.63 3.12 -2.70
C GLY A 148 23.05 3.42 -3.15
N ASN A 149 23.89 2.37 -3.29
CA ASN A 149 25.24 2.51 -3.79
C ASN A 149 25.26 2.82 -5.29
N SER A 150 26.16 3.69 -5.71
CA SER A 150 26.42 4.00 -7.12
C SER A 150 27.61 3.18 -7.64
N TYR A 151 27.63 2.87 -8.94
CA TYR A 151 28.80 2.30 -9.61
C TYR A 151 30.01 3.23 -9.39
N GLY A 152 31.16 2.66 -9.10
CA GLY A 152 32.38 3.41 -8.79
C GLY A 152 32.70 3.53 -7.31
N TYR A 153 31.83 3.04 -6.42
CA TYR A 153 32.03 3.09 -4.97
C TYR A 153 31.80 1.76 -4.28
N ASN A 154 32.58 1.49 -3.24
CA ASN A 154 32.37 0.42 -2.27
C ASN A 154 31.71 0.98 -1.01
N ILE A 155 30.77 0.24 -0.41
CA ILE A 155 30.16 0.62 0.88
C ILE A 155 31.11 0.22 2.01
N ILE A 156 31.45 1.16 2.87
CA ILE A 156 32.19 0.91 4.10
C ILE A 156 31.19 0.64 5.22
N ARG A 157 31.39 -0.47 5.93
CA ARG A 157 30.62 -0.83 7.12
C ARG A 157 31.60 -1.06 8.26
N GLN A 158 31.60 -0.20 9.25
CA GLN A 158 32.42 -0.32 10.46
C GLN A 158 31.52 -0.46 11.67
N LEU A 159 31.92 -1.34 12.59
CA LEU A 159 31.25 -1.48 13.87
C LEU A 159 31.73 -0.33 14.76
N LYS A 160 30.84 0.42 15.37
CA LYS A 160 31.16 1.46 16.34
C LYS A 160 31.26 0.84 17.73
N ASP A 161 31.85 1.59 18.66
CA ASP A 161 32.02 1.19 20.06
C ASP A 161 30.66 0.93 20.77
N ASP A 162 29.60 1.54 20.30
CA ASP A 162 28.19 1.33 20.77
C ASP A 162 27.52 0.09 20.19
N GLY A 163 28.22 -0.73 19.39
CA GLY A 163 27.69 -1.93 18.74
C GLY A 163 26.86 -1.65 17.48
N THR A 164 26.70 -0.39 17.06
CA THR A 164 25.99 -0.04 15.82
C THR A 164 26.93 -0.06 14.62
N VAL A 165 26.39 -0.38 13.42
CA VAL A 165 27.18 -0.36 12.17
C VAL A 165 27.06 1.01 11.51
N THR A 166 28.20 1.58 11.04
CA THR A 166 28.16 2.81 10.24
C THR A 166 27.37 2.60 8.97
N THR A 167 26.61 3.60 8.57
CA THR A 167 25.80 3.56 7.35
C THR A 167 26.03 4.78 6.47
N GLY A 168 26.15 4.55 5.16
CA GLY A 168 26.26 5.60 4.15
C GLY A 168 27.68 6.13 3.93
N GLU A 169 28.70 5.48 4.50
CA GLU A 169 30.11 5.74 4.17
C GLU A 169 30.51 4.93 2.95
N ARG A 170 31.40 5.48 2.14
CA ARG A 170 31.88 4.87 0.89
C ARG A 170 33.30 5.25 0.59
N GLU A 171 34.00 4.38 -0.14
CA GLU A 171 35.31 4.62 -0.73
C GLU A 171 35.24 4.46 -2.25
N ILE A 172 36.19 5.04 -2.96
CA ILE A 172 36.26 4.88 -4.42
C ILE A 172 36.77 3.47 -4.75
N ASN A 173 36.00 2.77 -5.59
CA ASN A 173 36.46 1.54 -6.23
C ASN A 173 37.39 1.90 -7.39
N VAL A 174 38.68 1.59 -7.27
CA VAL A 174 39.74 2.01 -8.21
C VAL A 174 39.49 1.43 -9.62
N GLU A 175 39.05 0.18 -9.72
CA GLU A 175 38.78 -0.47 -11.02
C GLU A 175 37.59 0.19 -11.74
N HIS A 176 36.49 0.40 -11.01
CA HIS A 176 35.32 1.09 -11.56
C HIS A 176 35.63 2.56 -11.91
N ALA A 177 36.45 3.24 -11.11
CA ALA A 177 36.85 4.62 -11.39
C ALA A 177 37.67 4.75 -12.68
N ALA A 178 38.54 3.77 -12.96
CA ALA A 178 39.32 3.75 -14.22
C ALA A 178 38.38 3.59 -15.45
N ILE A 179 37.33 2.73 -15.33
CA ILE A 179 36.33 2.57 -16.40
C ILE A 179 35.54 3.86 -16.59
N ILE A 180 35.07 4.49 -15.51
CA ILE A 180 34.33 5.76 -15.60
C ILE A 180 35.16 6.85 -16.28
N LYS A 181 36.43 7.01 -15.85
CA LYS A 181 37.36 8.00 -16.48
C LYS A 181 37.48 7.78 -17.98
N ARG A 182 37.70 6.53 -18.40
CA ARG A 182 37.80 6.20 -19.83
C ARG A 182 36.54 6.57 -20.61
N ILE A 183 35.33 6.33 -20.05
CA ILE A 183 34.06 6.69 -20.71
C ILE A 183 33.91 8.20 -20.92
N PHE A 184 34.48 9.04 -20.03
CA PHE A 184 34.43 10.50 -20.16
C PHE A 184 35.57 11.09 -20.98
N GLU A 185 36.64 10.33 -21.26
CA GLU A 185 37.78 10.74 -22.04
C GLU A 185 37.68 10.35 -23.55
N GLU A 186 36.87 9.33 -23.87
CA GLU A 186 36.48 8.90 -25.22
C GLU A 186 35.24 9.67 -25.75
#